data_703344adbc3c21ff29b8907276c1a48c
#
_entry.id   703344adbc3c21ff29b8907276c1a48c
#
_cell.length_a   1.000
_cell.length_b   1.000
_cell.length_c   1.000
_cell.angle_alpha   90.00
_cell.angle_beta   90.00
_cell.angle_gamma   90.00
#
_symmetry.space_group_name_H-M   'P 1'
#
loop_
_entity.id
_entity.type
_entity.pdbx_description
1 polymer ?
#
loop_
_entity_poly.entity_id
_entity_poly.type
_entity_poly.pdbx_seq_one_letter_code
_entity_poly.pdbx_strand_id
1 'polypeptide(L)'
;LADAAARLQVMQLSQYNASGISDDPCEKVLDKLLASLCGLYDYIIIDCGLKHELLTVNALAAADYCIIPVQAHFLASEGIPDVLEMVRNVQNRFNPDLKIAGILLTMYQSRPQLCQSVRSSVGEIYGDSIHVFDRPIEQTIKVAECPAAGMSILDYAPKNPAADSYRS
;
A
#
# COMPACT_ATOMS: atom_id res chain seq x y z
N LEU A 1 -5.46 -0.08 25.42
CA LEU A 1 -5.24 0.09 23.98
C LEU A 1 -6.19 -0.83 23.18
N ALA A 2 -7.48 -0.60 23.33
CA ALA A 2 -8.51 -1.31 22.59
C ALA A 2 -9.36 -0.26 21.88
N ASP A 3 -9.77 -0.60 20.67
CA ASP A 3 -10.81 0.05 19.90
C ASP A 3 -10.52 1.45 19.31
N ALA A 4 -9.75 1.47 18.25
CA ALA A 4 -10.00 2.43 17.17
C ALA A 4 -9.85 1.74 15.81
N ALA A 5 -10.61 0.69 15.57
CA ALA A 5 -10.91 0.26 14.22
C ALA A 5 -11.89 1.29 13.63
N ALA A 6 -11.39 2.44 13.23
CA ALA A 6 -12.14 3.37 12.41
C ALA A 6 -12.41 2.65 11.08
N ARG A 7 -13.64 2.14 10.92
CA ARG A 7 -14.16 1.72 9.63
C ARG A 7 -14.21 2.96 8.75
N LEU A 8 -13.18 3.15 7.95
CA LEU A 8 -13.24 4.11 6.86
C LEU A 8 -14.34 3.61 5.90
N GLN A 9 -15.52 4.21 6.00
CA GLN A 9 -16.59 3.95 5.07
C GLN A 9 -16.11 4.53 3.74
N VAL A 10 -15.84 3.67 2.75
CA VAL A 10 -15.44 4.08 1.41
C VAL A 10 -16.58 4.93 0.84
N MET A 11 -16.48 6.25 1.02
CA MET A 11 -17.34 7.18 0.30
C MET A 11 -17.01 7.03 -1.18
N GLN A 12 -18.00 6.74 -1.99
CA GLN A 12 -17.83 6.70 -3.44
C GLN A 12 -17.48 8.11 -3.91
N LEU A 13 -16.22 8.39 -4.16
CA LEU A 13 -15.73 9.66 -4.72
C LEU A 13 -16.42 10.03 -6.04
N SER A 14 -16.98 9.04 -6.75
CA SER A 14 -17.82 9.24 -7.94
C SER A 14 -19.10 10.07 -7.67
N GLN A 15 -19.60 10.10 -6.45
CA GLN A 15 -20.77 10.94 -6.09
C GLN A 15 -20.39 12.40 -5.81
N TYR A 16 -19.13 12.67 -5.49
CA TYR A 16 -18.67 14.05 -5.23
C TYR A 16 -18.57 14.89 -6.50
N ASN A 17 -18.31 14.28 -7.64
CA ASN A 17 -18.26 14.98 -8.94
C ASN A 17 -19.66 15.36 -9.47
N ALA A 18 -20.75 14.79 -8.93
CA ALA A 18 -22.10 15.07 -9.39
C ALA A 18 -22.72 16.35 -8.78
N SER A 19 -22.12 16.90 -7.72
CA SER A 19 -22.70 18.03 -6.97
C SER A 19 -22.13 19.40 -7.30
N GLY A 20 -21.14 19.52 -8.22
CA GLY A 20 -20.71 20.80 -8.77
C GLY A 20 -20.17 21.85 -7.76
N ILE A 21 -19.69 21.44 -6.60
CA ILE A 21 -19.37 22.32 -5.49
C ILE A 21 -17.89 22.15 -5.08
N SER A 22 -16.94 22.37 -5.98
CA SER A 22 -15.63 22.92 -5.62
C SER A 22 -14.80 23.19 -6.86
N ASP A 23 -14.14 24.34 -6.91
CA ASP A 23 -13.07 24.70 -7.86
C ASP A 23 -11.78 23.86 -7.64
N ASP A 24 -11.85 22.84 -6.79
CA ASP A 24 -10.72 22.02 -6.42
C ASP A 24 -10.55 20.82 -7.37
N PRO A 25 -9.32 20.47 -7.71
CA PRO A 25 -9.05 19.30 -8.50
C PRO A 25 -9.56 18.04 -7.77
N CYS A 26 -10.30 17.20 -8.50
CA CYS A 26 -10.89 15.98 -7.96
C CYS A 26 -9.83 14.99 -7.41
N GLU A 27 -8.56 15.20 -7.74
CA GLU A 27 -7.42 14.45 -7.26
C GLU A 27 -6.97 14.80 -5.83
N LYS A 28 -7.46 15.89 -5.24
CA LYS A 28 -7.13 16.35 -3.87
C LYS A 28 -8.28 16.28 -2.87
N VAL A 29 -9.34 15.58 -3.20
CA VAL A 29 -10.51 15.46 -2.32
C VAL A 29 -10.19 14.71 -1.04
N LEU A 30 -9.42 13.62 -1.15
CA LEU A 30 -9.06 12.80 0.02
C LEU A 30 -8.16 13.56 0.99
N ASP A 31 -7.20 14.33 0.51
CA ASP A 31 -6.32 15.15 1.34
C ASP A 31 -7.11 16.08 2.27
N LYS A 32 -8.12 16.77 1.73
CA LYS A 32 -9.00 17.63 2.52
C LYS A 32 -9.82 16.86 3.56
N LEU A 33 -10.32 15.68 3.19
CA LEU A 33 -11.08 14.84 4.12
C LEU A 33 -10.21 14.34 5.26
N LEU A 34 -8.97 14.00 4.99
CA LEU A 34 -8.01 13.51 5.98
C LEU A 34 -7.47 14.61 6.89
N ALA A 35 -7.46 15.87 6.45
CA ALA A 35 -6.94 16.99 7.25
C ALA A 35 -7.57 17.08 8.65
N SER A 36 -8.85 16.73 8.79
CA SER A 36 -9.54 16.70 10.09
C SER A 36 -9.11 15.54 10.99
N LEU A 37 -8.45 14.52 10.44
CA LEU A 37 -8.02 13.31 11.16
C LEU A 37 -6.53 13.36 11.55
N CYS A 38 -5.73 14.20 10.88
CA CYS A 38 -4.27 14.28 11.10
C CYS A 38 -3.86 14.62 12.54
N GLY A 39 -4.75 15.24 13.34
CA GLY A 39 -4.49 15.51 14.76
C GLY A 39 -5.02 14.45 15.73
N LEU A 40 -5.72 13.42 15.22
CA LEU A 40 -6.38 12.40 16.03
C LEU A 40 -5.64 11.04 16.00
N TYR A 41 -4.80 10.81 15.00
CA TYR A 41 -4.11 9.53 14.78
C TYR A 41 -2.63 9.77 14.51
N ASP A 42 -1.79 8.87 15.00
CA ASP A 42 -0.35 8.87 14.72
C ASP A 42 -0.06 8.39 13.29
N TYR A 43 -0.88 7.47 12.80
CA TYR A 43 -0.79 6.90 11.44
C TYR A 43 -2.15 6.77 10.80
N ILE A 44 -2.24 7.08 9.52
CA ILE A 44 -3.40 6.84 8.66
C ILE A 44 -2.94 5.93 7.52
N ILE A 45 -3.52 4.73 7.43
CA ILE A 45 -3.20 3.76 6.37
C ILE A 45 -4.31 3.79 5.32
N ILE A 46 -3.93 4.07 4.07
CA ILE A 46 -4.84 4.12 2.93
C ILE A 46 -4.61 2.86 2.09
N ASP A 47 -5.56 1.93 2.13
CA ASP A 47 -5.55 0.77 1.25
C ASP A 47 -6.23 1.12 -0.07
N CYS A 48 -5.51 1.03 -1.17
CA CYS A 48 -5.99 1.36 -2.50
C CYS A 48 -5.59 0.33 -3.55
N GLY A 49 -6.49 0.07 -4.50
CA GLY A 49 -6.24 -0.86 -5.59
C GLY A 49 -5.85 -0.14 -6.88
N LEU A 50 -5.02 -0.77 -7.71
CA LEU A 50 -4.54 -0.20 -8.98
C LEU A 50 -5.63 0.00 -10.05
N LYS A 51 -6.83 -0.52 -9.86
CA LYS A 51 -7.89 -0.49 -10.88
C LYS A 51 -8.65 0.83 -11.01
N HIS A 52 -8.48 1.74 -10.05
CA HIS A 52 -9.20 3.01 -10.01
C HIS A 52 -8.20 4.17 -9.99
N GLU A 53 -7.74 4.57 -11.17
CA GLU A 53 -6.71 5.62 -11.33
C GLU A 53 -6.98 6.85 -10.46
N LEU A 54 -8.20 7.38 -10.49
CA LEU A 54 -8.57 8.56 -9.71
C LEU A 54 -8.48 8.32 -8.19
N LEU A 55 -8.91 7.16 -7.69
CA LEU A 55 -8.83 6.84 -6.27
C LEU A 55 -7.40 6.64 -5.82
N THR A 56 -6.59 5.97 -6.62
CA THR A 56 -5.16 5.78 -6.35
C THR A 56 -4.41 7.10 -6.39
N VAL A 57 -4.71 7.97 -7.36
CA VAL A 57 -4.14 9.32 -7.42
C VAL A 57 -4.51 10.14 -6.19
N ASN A 58 -5.78 10.10 -5.74
CA ASN A 58 -6.20 10.77 -4.51
C ASN A 58 -5.46 10.25 -3.27
N ALA A 59 -5.28 8.92 -3.17
CA ALA A 59 -4.55 8.31 -2.06
C ALA A 59 -3.09 8.78 -2.03
N LEU A 60 -2.41 8.75 -3.18
CA LEU A 60 -1.03 9.20 -3.31
C LEU A 60 -0.88 10.72 -3.13
N ALA A 61 -1.87 11.50 -3.56
CA ALA A 61 -1.87 12.96 -3.39
C ALA A 61 -1.99 13.36 -1.91
N ALA A 62 -2.65 12.54 -1.09
CA ALA A 62 -2.86 12.79 0.34
C ALA A 62 -1.82 12.11 1.26
N ALA A 63 -0.97 11.25 0.73
CA ALA A 63 -0.04 10.45 1.53
C ALA A 63 1.33 11.11 1.68
N ASP A 64 1.99 10.92 2.82
CA ASP A 64 3.40 11.27 3.01
C ASP A 64 4.32 10.19 2.42
N TYR A 65 3.91 8.93 2.52
CA TYR A 65 4.67 7.78 2.07
C TYR A 65 3.79 6.80 1.32
N CYS A 66 4.36 6.14 0.30
CA CYS A 66 3.75 4.96 -0.31
C CYS A 66 4.66 3.74 -0.15
N ILE A 67 4.06 2.59 0.12
CA ILE A 67 4.69 1.27 0.05
C ILE A 67 4.15 0.59 -1.20
N ILE A 68 5.02 -0.04 -1.98
CA ILE A 68 4.67 -0.78 -3.20
C ILE A 68 4.68 -2.28 -2.89
N PRO A 69 3.52 -2.89 -2.56
CA PRO A 69 3.45 -4.32 -2.34
C PRO A 69 3.48 -5.06 -3.69
N VAL A 70 4.38 -6.02 -3.82
CA VAL A 70 4.55 -6.83 -5.03
C VAL A 70 4.51 -8.30 -4.66
N GLN A 71 3.62 -9.06 -5.28
CA GLN A 71 3.64 -10.51 -5.11
C GLN A 71 4.95 -11.08 -5.67
N ALA A 72 5.56 -12.04 -4.98
CA ALA A 72 6.80 -12.69 -5.41
C ALA A 72 6.55 -13.63 -6.61
N HIS A 73 6.02 -13.07 -7.68
CA HIS A 73 5.67 -13.74 -8.94
C HIS A 73 6.10 -12.88 -10.13
N PHE A 74 6.60 -13.50 -11.20
CA PHE A 74 7.17 -12.79 -12.35
C PHE A 74 6.22 -11.74 -12.95
N LEU A 75 4.96 -12.10 -13.22
CA LEU A 75 3.99 -11.17 -13.81
C LEU A 75 3.66 -9.98 -12.89
N ALA A 76 3.78 -10.15 -11.58
CA ALA A 76 3.53 -9.06 -10.65
C ALA A 76 4.69 -8.06 -10.61
N SER A 77 5.93 -8.51 -10.78
CA SER A 77 7.10 -7.64 -10.85
C SER A 77 7.16 -6.79 -12.12
N GLU A 78 6.59 -7.25 -13.22
CA GLU A 78 6.46 -6.50 -14.47
C GLU A 78 5.56 -5.24 -14.34
N GLY A 79 4.70 -5.18 -13.32
CA GLY A 79 3.86 -4.02 -13.05
C GLY A 79 4.54 -2.90 -12.24
N ILE A 80 5.75 -3.12 -11.72
CA ILE A 80 6.45 -2.11 -10.91
C ILE A 80 6.71 -0.80 -11.69
N PRO A 81 7.18 -0.82 -12.95
CA PRO A 81 7.40 0.41 -13.73
C PRO A 81 6.16 1.29 -13.84
N ASP A 82 4.98 0.71 -14.07
CA ASP A 82 3.73 1.44 -14.21
C ASP A 82 3.34 2.15 -12.90
N VAL A 83 3.55 1.47 -11.76
CA VAL A 83 3.33 2.06 -10.43
C VAL A 83 4.30 3.21 -10.18
N LEU A 84 5.57 3.05 -10.52
CA LEU A 84 6.59 4.10 -10.36
C LEU A 84 6.30 5.30 -11.25
N GLU A 85 5.82 5.09 -12.46
CA GLU A 85 5.38 6.17 -13.35
C GLU A 85 4.18 6.92 -12.76
N MET A 86 3.20 6.21 -12.24
CA MET A 86 2.04 6.82 -11.55
C MET A 86 2.50 7.67 -10.36
N VAL A 87 3.38 7.15 -9.50
CA VAL A 87 3.92 7.89 -8.35
C VAL A 87 4.64 9.16 -8.81
N ARG A 88 5.50 9.09 -9.84
CA ARG A 88 6.18 10.26 -10.41
C ARG A 88 5.21 11.30 -10.96
N ASN A 89 4.14 10.85 -11.62
CA ASN A 89 3.10 11.74 -12.14
C ASN A 89 2.38 12.49 -11.02
N VAL A 90 2.11 11.80 -9.89
CA VAL A 90 1.52 12.43 -8.70
C VAL A 90 2.49 13.39 -8.04
N GLN A 91 3.76 13.02 -7.87
CA GLN A 91 4.81 13.90 -7.34
C GLN A 91 4.93 15.19 -8.15
N ASN A 92 4.90 15.09 -9.46
CA ASN A 92 5.07 16.25 -10.35
C ASN A 92 3.86 17.20 -10.39
N ARG A 93 2.65 16.69 -10.11
CA ARG A 93 1.41 17.47 -10.33
C ARG A 93 0.68 17.82 -9.05
N PHE A 94 0.68 16.93 -8.05
CA PHE A 94 -0.23 17.01 -6.92
C PHE A 94 0.46 17.00 -5.56
N ASN A 95 1.51 16.18 -5.38
CA ASN A 95 2.18 15.99 -4.09
C ASN A 95 3.70 15.83 -4.26
N PRO A 96 4.47 16.93 -4.35
CA PRO A 96 5.93 16.87 -4.51
C PRO A 96 6.66 16.21 -3.34
N ASP A 97 6.06 16.19 -2.15
CA ASP A 97 6.66 15.67 -0.93
C ASP A 97 6.43 14.17 -0.72
N LEU A 98 5.60 13.52 -1.57
CA LEU A 98 5.35 12.09 -1.52
C LEU A 98 6.66 11.30 -1.65
N LYS A 99 6.90 10.39 -0.73
CA LYS A 99 8.08 9.52 -0.72
C LYS A 99 7.71 8.06 -0.94
N ILE A 100 8.55 7.33 -1.66
CA ILE A 100 8.45 5.87 -1.75
C ILE A 100 9.20 5.30 -0.55
N ALA A 101 8.48 4.70 0.41
CA ALA A 101 9.08 4.02 1.57
C ALA A 101 9.83 2.76 1.15
N GLY A 102 9.34 2.05 0.13
CA GLY A 102 10.01 0.90 -0.43
C GLY A 102 9.10 -0.05 -1.19
N ILE A 103 9.74 -1.07 -1.78
CA ILE A 103 9.08 -2.22 -2.41
C ILE A 103 9.03 -3.36 -1.40
N LEU A 104 7.83 -3.86 -1.10
CA LEU A 104 7.60 -4.96 -0.17
C LEU A 104 7.16 -6.22 -0.94
N LEU A 105 8.00 -7.24 -0.95
CA LEU A 105 7.61 -8.53 -1.53
C LEU A 105 6.61 -9.23 -0.63
N THR A 106 5.51 -9.68 -1.22
CA THR A 106 4.41 -10.37 -0.53
C THR A 106 4.16 -11.75 -1.13
N MET A 107 3.38 -12.58 -0.45
CA MET A 107 3.07 -13.96 -0.85
C MET A 107 4.34 -14.75 -1.19
N TYR A 108 5.41 -14.48 -0.46
CA TYR A 108 6.70 -15.08 -0.70
C TYR A 108 6.72 -16.54 -0.22
N GLN A 109 7.34 -17.40 -1.03
CA GLN A 109 7.63 -18.78 -0.65
C GLN A 109 9.14 -18.99 -0.78
N SER A 110 9.79 -19.45 0.28
CA SER A 110 11.24 -19.60 0.32
C SER A 110 11.79 -20.76 -0.53
N ARG A 111 10.98 -21.79 -0.81
CA ARG A 111 11.42 -22.99 -1.53
C ARG A 111 11.40 -22.86 -3.06
N PRO A 112 10.39 -22.24 -3.74
CA PRO A 112 10.40 -22.13 -5.19
C PRO A 112 11.53 -21.22 -5.68
N GLN A 113 12.32 -21.70 -6.63
CA GLN A 113 13.36 -20.91 -7.31
C GLN A 113 12.79 -19.62 -7.93
N LEU A 114 11.54 -19.68 -8.41
CA LEU A 114 10.87 -18.53 -9.01
C LEU A 114 10.79 -17.33 -8.03
N CYS A 115 10.38 -17.57 -6.79
CA CYS A 115 10.29 -16.49 -5.79
C CYS A 115 11.66 -15.91 -5.45
N GLN A 116 12.70 -16.76 -5.38
CA GLN A 116 14.07 -16.32 -5.16
C GLN A 116 14.59 -15.49 -6.34
N SER A 117 14.32 -15.92 -7.58
CA SER A 117 14.70 -15.17 -8.78
C SER A 117 14.01 -13.81 -8.84
N VAL A 118 12.72 -13.73 -8.54
CA VAL A 118 11.98 -12.44 -8.48
C VAL A 118 12.59 -11.53 -7.42
N ARG A 119 12.90 -12.05 -6.23
CA ARG A 119 13.54 -11.26 -5.18
C ARG A 119 14.90 -10.71 -5.62
N SER A 120 15.75 -11.54 -6.22
CA SER A 120 17.04 -11.11 -6.74
C SER A 120 16.89 -10.05 -7.83
N SER A 121 16.01 -10.28 -8.82
CA SER A 121 15.79 -9.34 -9.92
C SER A 121 15.24 -7.98 -9.41
N VAL A 122 14.29 -7.98 -8.48
CA VAL A 122 13.78 -6.74 -7.89
C VAL A 122 14.88 -6.00 -7.13
N GLY A 123 15.72 -6.72 -6.37
CA GLY A 123 16.87 -6.14 -5.69
C GLY A 123 17.92 -5.55 -6.64
N GLU A 124 18.25 -6.27 -7.72
CA GLU A 124 19.24 -5.82 -8.73
C GLU A 124 18.73 -4.62 -9.54
N ILE A 125 17.44 -4.60 -9.91
CA ILE A 125 16.89 -3.53 -10.77
C ILE A 125 16.61 -2.26 -9.97
N TYR A 126 16.08 -2.39 -8.75
CA TYR A 126 15.55 -1.24 -8.00
C TYR A 126 16.35 -0.90 -6.73
N GLY A 127 17.12 -1.84 -6.17
CA GLY A 127 17.75 -1.71 -4.87
C GLY A 127 18.71 -0.52 -4.70
N ASP A 128 19.32 -0.04 -5.79
CA ASP A 128 20.19 1.13 -5.78
C ASP A 128 19.41 2.46 -5.69
N SER A 129 18.13 2.47 -6.10
CA SER A 129 17.31 3.69 -6.21
C SER A 129 16.11 3.71 -5.28
N ILE A 130 15.58 2.56 -4.91
CA ILE A 130 14.40 2.40 -4.05
C ILE A 130 14.71 1.33 -3.01
N HIS A 131 14.40 1.62 -1.75
CA HIS A 131 14.53 0.63 -0.70
C HIS A 131 13.67 -0.61 -1.01
N VAL A 132 14.28 -1.80 -0.98
CA VAL A 132 13.59 -3.08 -1.06
C VAL A 132 13.63 -3.70 0.33
N PHE A 133 12.47 -3.93 0.93
CA PHE A 133 12.41 -4.48 2.28
C PHE A 133 13.08 -5.84 2.37
N ASP A 134 13.97 -6.01 3.36
CA ASP A 134 14.78 -7.22 3.53
C ASP A 134 13.94 -8.47 3.81
N ARG A 135 12.84 -8.31 4.54
CA ARG A 135 11.95 -9.40 4.89
C ARG A 135 10.67 -9.36 4.08
N PRO A 136 10.49 -10.30 3.13
CA PRO A 136 9.24 -10.46 2.43
C PRO A 136 8.15 -11.01 3.36
N ILE A 137 6.89 -10.69 3.06
CA ILE A 137 5.74 -11.28 3.76
C ILE A 137 5.49 -12.68 3.21
N GLU A 138 5.65 -13.69 4.06
CA GLU A 138 5.46 -15.08 3.67
C GLU A 138 4.00 -15.42 3.40
N GLN A 139 3.78 -16.23 2.37
CA GLN A 139 2.47 -16.80 2.07
C GLN A 139 2.17 -17.91 3.07
N THR A 140 1.14 -17.71 3.90
CA THR A 140 0.67 -18.74 4.84
C THR A 140 -0.86 -18.80 4.86
N ILE A 141 -1.41 -19.99 5.11
CA ILE A 141 -2.85 -20.18 5.27
C ILE A 141 -3.38 -19.34 6.44
N LYS A 142 -2.58 -19.16 7.47
CA LYS A 142 -2.96 -18.37 8.66
C LYS A 142 -3.24 -16.90 8.32
N VAL A 143 -2.48 -16.29 7.43
CA VAL A 143 -2.76 -14.93 6.94
C VAL A 143 -4.09 -14.88 6.19
N ALA A 144 -4.40 -15.90 5.39
CA ALA A 144 -5.66 -15.97 4.66
C ALA A 144 -6.89 -16.19 5.58
N GLU A 145 -6.71 -16.82 6.74
CA GLU A 145 -7.76 -17.05 7.74
C GLU A 145 -8.09 -15.77 8.57
N CYS A 146 -7.11 -14.87 8.75
CA CYS A 146 -7.25 -13.68 9.61
C CYS A 146 -8.46 -12.81 9.29
N PRO A 147 -8.78 -12.46 8.02
CA PRO A 147 -9.94 -11.65 7.70
C PRO A 147 -11.27 -12.27 8.13
N ALA A 148 -11.39 -13.60 8.02
CA ALA A 148 -12.60 -14.32 8.47
C ALA A 148 -12.74 -14.30 9.99
N ALA A 149 -11.62 -14.27 10.73
CA ALA A 149 -11.60 -14.16 12.18
C ALA A 149 -11.71 -12.70 12.68
N GLY A 150 -11.61 -11.69 11.79
CA GLY A 150 -11.58 -10.29 12.17
C GLY A 150 -10.37 -9.90 13.03
N MET A 151 -9.28 -10.64 12.91
CA MET A 151 -8.06 -10.48 13.72
C MET A 151 -6.84 -10.22 12.84
N SER A 152 -5.84 -9.54 13.40
CA SER A 152 -4.53 -9.44 12.76
C SER A 152 -3.77 -10.77 12.86
N ILE A 153 -2.81 -11.02 11.96
CA ILE A 153 -1.92 -12.17 12.07
C ILE A 153 -1.10 -12.13 13.37
N LEU A 154 -0.84 -10.94 13.89
CA LEU A 154 -0.08 -10.74 15.12
C LEU A 154 -0.83 -11.27 16.35
N ASP A 155 -2.16 -11.23 16.32
CA ASP A 155 -3.04 -11.71 17.37
C ASP A 155 -3.53 -13.14 17.10
N TYR A 156 -3.88 -13.43 15.84
CA TYR A 156 -4.42 -14.72 15.42
C TYR A 156 -3.39 -15.85 15.50
N ALA A 157 -2.17 -15.59 15.04
CA ALA A 157 -1.10 -16.58 15.03
C ALA A 157 0.27 -15.93 15.32
N PRO A 158 0.54 -15.45 16.55
CA PRO A 158 1.70 -14.61 16.88
C PRO A 158 3.06 -15.30 16.67
N LYS A 159 3.09 -16.64 16.60
CA LYS A 159 4.31 -17.43 16.35
C LYS A 159 4.45 -17.86 14.88
N ASN A 160 3.58 -17.39 14.00
CA ASN A 160 3.65 -17.71 12.57
C ASN A 160 4.79 -16.90 11.92
N PRO A 161 5.57 -17.49 10.98
CA PRO A 161 6.62 -16.75 10.25
C PRO A 161 6.16 -15.45 9.61
N ALA A 162 4.94 -15.41 9.08
CA ALA A 162 4.37 -14.17 8.54
C ALA A 162 4.19 -13.09 9.62
N ALA A 163 3.80 -13.46 10.85
CA ALA A 163 3.71 -12.50 11.95
C ALA A 163 5.07 -11.89 12.28
N ASP A 164 6.14 -12.69 12.20
CA ASP A 164 7.50 -12.20 12.40
C ASP A 164 7.95 -11.28 11.25
N SER A 165 7.52 -11.56 10.01
CA SER A 165 7.77 -10.66 8.87
C SER A 165 7.09 -9.30 9.03
N TYR A 166 5.89 -9.25 9.60
CA TYR A 166 5.18 -7.99 9.87
C TYR A 166 5.75 -7.19 11.04
N ARG A 167 6.55 -7.81 11.93
CA ARG A 167 7.18 -7.11 13.07
C ARG A 167 8.55 -6.54 12.75
N SER A 168 9.18 -7.02 11.69
CA SER A 168 10.53 -6.61 11.28
C SER A 168 10.51 -5.34 10.45
#